data_abfefaa0f66a0db50b14285de297606a
#
_entry.id   abfefaa0f66a0db50b14285de297606a
#
_cell.length_a   1.000
_cell.length_b   1.000
_cell.length_c   1.000
_cell.angle_alpha   90.00
_cell.angle_beta   90.00
_cell.angle_gamma   90.00
#
_symmetry.space_group_name_H-M   'P 1'
#
loop_
_entity.id
_entity.type
_entity.pdbx_description
1 polymer ?
#
loop_
_entity_poly.entity_id
_entity_poly.type
_entity_poly.pdbx_seq_one_letter_code
_entity_poly.pdbx_strand_id
1 'polypeptide(L)'
;EKSVLDILLEYSKQNSPTSIDQINRALGVKNKEVTIQNKLRSDTLQMINKKFMVFASTSDTLVEREKTALDKRVYQYKLNERYLNKIK
;
A
#
# COMPACT_ATOMS: atom_id res chain seq x y z
N GLU A 1 12.85 2.23 11.39
CA GLU A 1 11.74 1.40 10.92
C GLU A 1 11.00 2.11 9.80
N LYS A 2 10.81 1.43 8.67
CA LYS A 2 10.14 2.04 7.52
C LYS A 2 8.63 1.98 7.66
N SER A 3 7.97 3.08 7.33
CA SER A 3 6.51 3.10 7.30
C SER A 3 5.99 2.36 6.06
N VAL A 4 4.69 2.05 6.07
CA VAL A 4 4.04 1.42 4.92
C VAL A 4 4.20 2.29 3.66
N LEU A 5 4.03 3.59 3.80
CA LEU A 5 4.17 4.50 2.66
C LEU A 5 5.60 4.49 2.10
N ASP A 6 6.61 4.45 2.97
CA ASP A 6 8.01 4.40 2.54
C ASP A 6 8.30 3.14 1.71
N ILE A 7 7.74 2.00 2.15
CA ILE A 7 7.93 0.74 1.45
C ILE A 7 7.22 0.76 0.10
N LEU A 8 5.99 1.25 0.07
CA LEU A 8 5.24 1.40 -1.19
C LEU A 8 6.00 2.29 -2.18
N LEU A 9 6.55 3.40 -1.69
CA LEU A 9 7.30 4.33 -2.52
C LEU A 9 8.57 3.69 -3.07
N GLU A 10 9.32 3.00 -2.21
CA GLU A 10 10.56 2.33 -2.60
C GLU A 10 10.34 1.30 -3.71
N TYR A 11 9.35 0.43 -3.55
CA TYR A 11 9.07 -0.59 -4.56
C TYR A 11 8.47 0.01 -5.83
N SER A 12 7.64 1.04 -5.71
CA SER A 12 7.04 1.68 -6.88
C SER A 12 8.10 2.37 -7.75
N LYS A 13 9.13 2.94 -7.13
CA LYS A 13 10.25 3.53 -7.88
C LYS A 13 11.01 2.49 -8.70
N GLN A 14 10.97 1.24 -8.28
CA GLN A 14 11.62 0.13 -8.98
C GLN A 14 10.67 -0.57 -9.94
N ASN A 15 9.48 -0.03 -10.16
CA ASN A 15 8.41 -0.65 -10.95
C ASN A 15 8.04 -2.03 -10.43
N SER A 16 8.15 -2.24 -9.12
CA SER A 16 7.79 -3.48 -8.46
C SER A 16 6.58 -3.27 -7.56
N PRO A 17 5.63 -4.20 -7.56
CA PRO A 17 4.51 -4.11 -6.62
C PRO A 17 4.95 -4.52 -5.22
N THR A 18 4.19 -4.08 -4.22
CA THR A 18 4.41 -4.43 -2.82
C THR A 18 3.43 -5.52 -2.42
N SER A 19 3.94 -6.61 -1.86
CA SER A 19 3.11 -7.73 -1.44
C SER A 19 2.40 -7.45 -0.11
N ILE A 20 1.35 -8.23 0.15
CA ILE A 20 0.65 -8.18 1.44
C ILE A 20 1.63 -8.48 2.59
N ASP A 21 2.50 -9.45 2.41
CA ASP A 21 3.47 -9.82 3.44
C ASP A 21 4.41 -8.66 3.79
N GLN A 22 4.88 -7.94 2.79
CA GLN A 22 5.75 -6.79 3.00
C GLN A 22 5.05 -5.68 3.78
N ILE A 23 3.78 -5.43 3.48
CA ILE A 23 2.99 -4.43 4.21
C ILE A 23 2.77 -4.89 5.65
N ASN A 24 2.43 -6.17 5.86
CA ASN A 24 2.22 -6.71 7.20
C ASN A 24 3.48 -6.62 8.05
N ARG A 25 4.65 -6.85 7.46
CA ARG A 25 5.92 -6.69 8.17
C ARG A 25 6.15 -5.24 8.57
N ALA A 26 5.86 -4.30 7.69
CA ALA A 26 6.01 -2.88 7.99
C ALA A 26 5.08 -2.43 9.11
N LEU A 27 3.89 -3.04 9.21
CA LEU A 27 2.93 -2.75 10.28
C LEU A 27 3.28 -3.47 11.59
N GLY A 28 4.22 -4.42 11.57
CA GLY A 28 4.56 -5.20 12.76
C GLY A 28 3.49 -6.20 13.17
N VAL A 29 2.65 -6.64 12.22
CA VAL A 29 1.51 -7.53 12.52
C VAL A 29 1.69 -8.94 11.98
N LYS A 30 2.89 -9.29 11.51
CA LYS A 30 3.14 -10.58 10.89
C LYS A 30 2.78 -11.76 11.79
N ASN A 31 2.96 -11.62 13.09
CA ASN A 31 2.66 -12.67 14.08
C ASN A 31 1.25 -12.60 14.66
N LYS A 32 0.43 -11.68 14.17
CA LYS A 32 -0.95 -11.53 14.61
C LYS A 32 -1.88 -12.44 13.82
N GLU A 33 -3.09 -12.66 14.32
CA GLU A 33 -4.10 -13.41 13.58
C GLU A 33 -4.40 -12.74 12.24
N VAL A 34 -4.80 -13.55 11.25
CA VAL A 34 -5.09 -13.06 9.91
C VAL A 34 -6.15 -11.96 9.92
N THR A 35 -7.19 -12.11 10.73
CA THR A 35 -8.25 -11.09 10.82
C THR A 35 -7.69 -9.76 11.27
N ILE A 36 -6.79 -9.76 12.26
CA ILE A 36 -6.13 -8.55 12.77
C ILE A 36 -5.21 -7.96 11.71
N GLN A 37 -4.43 -8.81 11.03
CA GLN A 37 -3.55 -8.37 9.95
C GLN A 37 -4.36 -7.65 8.86
N ASN A 38 -5.46 -8.25 8.42
CA ASN A 38 -6.29 -7.69 7.36
C ASN A 38 -6.90 -6.36 7.77
N LYS A 39 -7.39 -6.25 9.01
CA LYS A 39 -7.99 -5.03 9.50
C LYS A 39 -6.97 -3.90 9.58
N LEU A 40 -5.82 -4.14 10.19
CA LEU A 40 -4.80 -3.10 10.35
C LEU A 40 -4.24 -2.65 9.01
N ARG A 41 -4.01 -3.58 8.09
CA ARG A 41 -3.56 -3.25 6.74
C ARG A 41 -4.59 -2.39 6.01
N SER A 42 -5.84 -2.82 6.03
CA SER A 42 -6.92 -2.11 5.35
C SER A 42 -7.09 -0.70 5.93
N ASP A 43 -7.12 -0.58 7.26
CA ASP A 43 -7.28 0.71 7.93
C ASP A 43 -6.12 1.66 7.59
N THR A 44 -4.89 1.14 7.58
CA THR A 44 -3.71 1.93 7.27
C THR A 44 -3.73 2.44 5.83
N LEU A 45 -4.07 1.57 4.88
CA LEU A 45 -4.10 1.95 3.47
C LEU A 45 -5.23 2.94 3.19
N GLN A 46 -6.38 2.77 3.83
CA GLN A 46 -7.48 3.72 3.71
C GLN A 46 -7.10 5.10 4.28
N MET A 47 -6.39 5.12 5.40
CA MET A 47 -5.92 6.35 5.99
C MET A 47 -4.94 7.08 5.07
N ILE A 48 -4.02 6.36 4.46
CA ILE A 48 -3.06 6.93 3.51
C ILE A 48 -3.81 7.56 2.34
N ASN A 49 -4.76 6.83 1.76
CA ASN A 49 -5.54 7.34 0.64
C ASN A 49 -6.36 8.57 1.02
N LYS A 50 -7.00 8.53 2.19
CA LYS A 50 -7.82 9.65 2.65
C LYS A 50 -6.99 10.91 2.85
N LYS A 51 -5.83 10.80 3.48
CA LYS A 51 -4.94 11.94 3.68
C LYS A 51 -4.42 12.47 2.36
N PHE A 52 -4.11 11.59 1.43
CA PHE A 52 -3.65 11.98 0.11
C PHE A 52 -4.71 12.76 -0.66
N MET A 53 -5.96 12.28 -0.62
CA MET A 53 -7.06 12.96 -1.32
C MET A 53 -7.23 14.40 -0.85
N VAL A 54 -7.10 14.62 0.46
CA VAL A 54 -7.18 15.97 1.02
C VAL A 54 -5.97 16.80 0.60
N PHE A 55 -4.77 16.24 0.71
CA PHE A 55 -3.52 16.93 0.37
C PHE A 55 -3.47 17.34 -1.09
N ALA A 56 -3.84 16.44 -1.99
CA ALA A 56 -3.76 16.67 -3.43
C ALA A 56 -5.04 17.25 -4.03
N SER A 57 -6.08 17.45 -3.23
CA SER A 57 -7.39 17.94 -3.68
C SER A 57 -7.94 17.10 -4.82
N THR A 58 -7.90 15.79 -4.68
CA THR A 58 -8.32 14.85 -5.72
C THR A 58 -9.18 13.74 -5.13
N SER A 59 -9.98 13.09 -5.98
CA SER A 59 -10.74 11.91 -5.61
C SER A 59 -10.00 10.62 -5.98
N ASP A 60 -8.81 10.73 -6.58
CA ASP A 60 -8.00 9.56 -6.94
C ASP A 60 -7.36 8.94 -5.70
N THR A 61 -7.18 7.62 -5.72
CA THR A 61 -6.45 6.93 -4.66
C THR A 61 -4.95 6.95 -4.96
N LEU A 62 -4.14 7.11 -3.93
CA LEU A 62 -2.69 7.01 -4.06
C LEU A 62 -2.23 5.55 -4.08
N VAL A 63 -2.76 4.74 -3.16
CA VAL A 63 -2.43 3.31 -3.08
C VAL A 63 -3.47 2.52 -3.87
N GLU A 64 -3.01 1.78 -4.87
CA GLU A 64 -3.86 0.96 -5.71
C GLU A 64 -3.61 -0.51 -5.41
N ARG A 65 -4.68 -1.31 -5.48
CA ARG A 65 -4.63 -2.75 -5.28
C ARG A 65 -4.85 -3.45 -6.61
N GLU A 66 -4.02 -4.44 -6.90
CA GLU A 66 -4.18 -5.24 -8.12
C GLU A 66 -4.00 -6.72 -7.79
N LYS A 67 -4.56 -7.57 -8.63
CA LYS A 67 -4.41 -9.02 -8.48
C LYS A 67 -3.07 -9.44 -9.06
N THR A 68 -2.43 -10.44 -8.44
CA THR A 68 -1.16 -10.95 -8.97
C THR A 68 -1.43 -11.74 -10.25
N ALA A 69 -0.42 -11.79 -11.14
CA ALA A 69 -0.53 -12.52 -12.38
C ALA A 69 -0.61 -14.04 -12.17
N LEU A 70 0.03 -14.53 -11.09
CA LEU A 70 0.12 -15.97 -10.82
C LEU A 70 -1.11 -16.52 -10.09
N ASP A 71 -1.73 -15.72 -9.24
CA ASP A 71 -2.91 -16.14 -8.47
C ASP A 71 -3.85 -14.96 -8.30
N LYS A 72 -4.98 -15.00 -8.98
CA LYS A 72 -5.97 -13.91 -8.95
C LYS A 72 -6.66 -13.74 -7.60
N ARG A 73 -6.44 -14.64 -6.65
CA ARG A 73 -6.97 -14.54 -5.28
C ARG A 73 -6.02 -13.76 -4.38
N VAL A 74 -4.79 -13.50 -4.82
CA VAL A 74 -3.77 -12.79 -4.06
C VAL A 74 -3.62 -11.39 -4.62
N TYR A 75 -3.65 -10.40 -3.74
CA TYR A 75 -3.50 -9.00 -4.10
C TYR A 75 -2.10 -8.49 -3.80
N GLN A 76 -1.72 -7.47 -4.54
CA GLN A 76 -0.50 -6.72 -4.30
C GLN A 76 -0.83 -5.23 -4.45
N TYR A 77 0.07 -4.38 -4.00
CA TYR A 77 -0.20 -2.94 -3.93
C TYR A 77 0.88 -2.16 -4.64
N LYS A 78 0.50 -1.01 -5.19
CA LYS A 78 1.43 -0.08 -5.82
C LYS A 78 0.92 1.34 -5.62
N LEU A 79 1.79 2.32 -5.82
CA LEU A 79 1.37 3.72 -5.80
C LEU A 79 0.90 4.12 -7.20
N ASN A 80 -0.08 5.02 -7.25
CA ASN A 80 -0.60 5.56 -8.50
C ASN A 80 0.52 6.31 -9.21
N GLU A 81 0.88 5.86 -10.41
CA GLU A 81 1.98 6.41 -11.19
C GLU A 81 1.81 7.91 -11.47
N ARG A 82 0.57 8.35 -11.61
CA ARG A 82 0.26 9.77 -11.87
C ARG A 82 0.86 10.69 -10.80
N TYR A 83 0.94 10.20 -9.56
CA TYR A 83 1.38 11.00 -8.41
C TYR A 83 2.76 10.62 -7.89
N LEU A 84 3.37 9.58 -8.45
CA LEU A 84 4.63 9.03 -7.91
C LEU A 84 5.74 10.09 -7.88
N ASN A 85 5.82 10.94 -8.90
CA ASN A 85 6.83 11.99 -8.98
C ASN A 85 6.57 13.14 -8.01
N LYS A 86 5.35 13.28 -7.51
CA LYS A 86 4.97 14.39 -6.64
C LYS A 86 5.24 14.13 -5.16
N ILE A 87 5.48 12.87 -4.78
CA ILE A 87 5.72 12.49 -3.38
C ILE A 87 7.18 12.14 -3.09
N LYS A 88 8.05 12.35 -4.02
CA LYS A 88 9.48 12.12 -3.81
C LYS A 88 10.06 13.14 -2.85
#